data_1941ae4df50e5355de617fdfdf40b81f
#
_entry.id   1941ae4df50e5355de617fdfdf40b81f
#
_cell.length_a   1.000
_cell.length_b   1.000
_cell.length_c   1.000
_cell.angle_alpha   90.00
_cell.angle_beta   90.00
_cell.angle_gamma   90.00
#
_symmetry.space_group_name_H-M   'P 1'
#
loop_
_entity.id
_entity.type
_entity.pdbx_description
1 polymer ?
#
loop_
_entity_poly.entity_id
_entity_poly.type
_entity_poly.pdbx_seq_one_letter_code
_entity_poly.pdbx_strand_id
1 'polypeptide(L)'
;VTSRLRHEASSVEEIFVDAGRQDRRMHDLIAGAKAAGVRVMPVDSARLDKIVGTRRHQGVIAFASQLALARNLDELLDAIEGPPLLLILDGITDPHNLGACLRVADGVGAHAVIVPKDRAVGLNATAAKVASGAAETVPYITVTNLARTMRELKERDILLIGTSDDADRGLYEADFSGPAALVMGSEGE
;
A
#
# COMPACT_ATOMS: atom_id res chain seq x y z
N VAL A 1 3.35 3.44 -11.55
CA VAL A 1 4.44 4.41 -11.80
C VAL A 1 4.17 5.74 -11.11
N THR A 2 3.02 6.40 -11.35
CA THR A 2 2.73 7.73 -10.78
C THR A 2 2.73 7.75 -9.26
N SER A 3 2.14 6.76 -8.60
CA SER A 3 2.16 6.62 -7.13
C SER A 3 3.60 6.50 -6.62
N ARG A 4 4.40 5.62 -7.21
CA ARG A 4 5.79 5.41 -6.85
C ARG A 4 6.64 6.70 -6.95
N LEU A 5 6.44 7.48 -8.03
CA LEU A 5 7.13 8.76 -8.21
C LEU A 5 6.76 9.81 -7.14
N ARG A 6 5.54 9.75 -6.59
CA ARG A 6 5.10 10.70 -5.56
C ARG A 6 5.65 10.38 -4.18
N HIS A 7 5.74 9.09 -3.84
CA HIS A 7 6.07 8.65 -2.48
C HIS A 7 7.54 8.24 -2.33
N GLU A 8 8.15 7.67 -3.40
CA GLU A 8 9.49 7.08 -3.33
C GLU A 8 10.22 7.21 -4.67
N ALA A 9 10.36 8.43 -5.16
CA ALA A 9 11.00 8.70 -6.45
C ALA A 9 12.44 8.17 -6.52
N SER A 10 13.17 8.19 -5.41
CA SER A 10 14.54 7.67 -5.30
C SER A 10 14.66 6.18 -5.60
N SER A 11 13.57 5.42 -5.44
CA SER A 11 13.52 4.00 -5.80
C SER A 11 13.31 3.74 -7.29
N VAL A 12 12.94 4.76 -8.08
CA VAL A 12 12.71 4.63 -9.52
C VAL A 12 14.01 4.95 -10.25
N GLU A 13 14.58 3.95 -10.93
CA GLU A 13 15.85 4.05 -11.64
C GLU A 13 15.67 4.73 -13.00
N GLU A 14 14.69 4.25 -13.78
CA GLU A 14 14.37 4.79 -15.10
C GLU A 14 12.94 4.50 -15.53
N ILE A 15 12.41 5.33 -16.40
CA ILE A 15 11.06 5.20 -16.94
C ILE A 15 11.14 5.20 -18.47
N PHE A 16 10.52 4.20 -19.09
CA PHE A 16 10.28 4.14 -20.52
C PHE A 16 8.86 4.59 -20.82
N VAL A 17 8.69 5.51 -21.77
CA VAL A 17 7.40 6.06 -22.17
C VAL A 17 7.20 5.88 -23.67
N ASP A 18 5.95 5.62 -24.09
CA ASP A 18 5.58 5.55 -25.49
C ASP A 18 5.69 6.94 -26.13
N ALA A 19 6.62 7.11 -27.07
CA ALA A 19 6.86 8.36 -27.78
C ALA A 19 5.66 8.83 -28.60
N GLY A 20 4.79 7.92 -29.02
CA GLY A 20 3.54 8.22 -29.75
C GLY A 20 2.41 8.73 -28.87
N ARG A 21 2.55 8.64 -27.55
CA ARG A 21 1.51 9.02 -26.60
C ARG A 21 1.72 10.42 -26.04
N GLN A 22 0.81 11.35 -26.37
CA GLN A 22 0.91 12.78 -26.02
C GLN A 22 -0.29 13.30 -25.19
N ASP A 23 -0.98 12.41 -24.45
CA ASP A 23 -2.08 12.84 -23.60
C ASP A 23 -1.58 13.54 -22.32
N ARG A 24 -2.48 14.29 -21.68
CA ARG A 24 -2.18 15.07 -20.46
C ARG A 24 -1.56 14.21 -19.35
N ARG A 25 -2.05 12.99 -19.15
CA ARG A 25 -1.51 12.09 -18.11
C ARG A 25 -0.06 11.72 -18.35
N MET A 26 0.32 11.54 -19.63
CA MET A 26 1.69 11.26 -20.02
C MET A 26 2.59 12.50 -19.77
N HIS A 27 2.12 13.70 -20.12
CA HIS A 27 2.86 14.93 -19.85
C HIS A 27 3.07 15.15 -18.35
N ASP A 28 2.02 14.99 -17.54
CA ASP A 28 2.10 15.14 -16.07
C ASP A 28 3.07 14.13 -15.45
N LEU A 29 3.07 12.88 -15.94
CA LEU A 29 4.00 11.85 -15.49
C LEU A 29 5.45 12.19 -15.85
N ILE A 30 5.71 12.61 -17.09
CA ILE A 30 7.05 12.99 -17.54
C ILE A 30 7.56 14.20 -16.76
N ALA A 31 6.71 15.20 -16.53
CA ALA A 31 7.06 16.38 -15.72
C ALA A 31 7.41 16.00 -14.28
N GLY A 32 6.60 15.15 -13.65
CA GLY A 32 6.84 14.64 -12.29
C GLY A 32 8.12 13.83 -12.21
N ALA A 33 8.39 12.96 -13.17
CA ALA A 33 9.62 12.16 -13.22
C ALA A 33 10.87 13.06 -13.35
N LYS A 34 10.82 14.06 -14.25
CA LYS A 34 11.91 15.02 -14.43
C LYS A 34 12.16 15.86 -13.19
N ALA A 35 11.10 16.35 -12.54
CA ALA A 35 11.21 17.10 -11.29
C ALA A 35 11.84 16.26 -10.16
N ALA A 36 11.61 14.96 -10.16
CA ALA A 36 12.21 14.01 -9.22
C ALA A 36 13.61 13.52 -9.63
N GLY A 37 14.18 14.02 -10.74
CA GLY A 37 15.51 13.61 -11.22
C GLY A 37 15.56 12.21 -11.84
N VAL A 38 14.40 11.60 -12.15
CA VAL A 38 14.32 10.26 -12.73
C VAL A 38 14.52 10.32 -14.25
N ARG A 39 15.34 9.43 -14.77
CA ARG A 39 15.59 9.31 -16.21
C ARG A 39 14.32 8.86 -16.94
N VAL A 40 13.92 9.63 -17.96
CA VAL A 40 12.79 9.29 -18.84
C VAL A 40 13.30 9.02 -20.26
N MET A 41 12.97 7.83 -20.77
CA MET A 41 13.39 7.37 -22.10
C MET A 41 12.17 7.19 -23.02
N PRO A 42 11.98 8.05 -24.01
CA PRO A 42 10.95 7.83 -25.02
C PRO A 42 11.35 6.69 -25.96
N VAL A 43 10.46 5.75 -26.18
CA VAL A 43 10.64 4.59 -27.06
C VAL A 43 9.37 4.31 -27.84
N ASP A 44 9.44 3.47 -28.86
CA ASP A 44 8.25 2.99 -29.56
C ASP A 44 7.47 1.95 -28.75
N SER A 45 6.18 1.79 -29.05
CA SER A 45 5.30 0.83 -28.34
C SER A 45 5.80 -0.62 -28.47
N ALA A 46 6.38 -0.99 -29.61
CA ALA A 46 6.90 -2.34 -29.84
C ALA A 46 8.09 -2.67 -28.92
N ARG A 47 8.90 -1.67 -28.57
CA ARG A 47 9.98 -1.83 -27.59
C ARG A 47 9.43 -2.00 -26.17
N LEU A 48 8.38 -1.27 -25.80
CA LEU A 48 7.68 -1.47 -24.52
C LEU A 48 7.12 -2.90 -24.41
N ASP A 49 6.44 -3.38 -25.47
CA ASP A 49 5.95 -4.76 -25.53
C ASP A 49 7.03 -5.80 -25.28
N LYS A 50 8.24 -5.58 -25.87
CA LYS A 50 9.39 -6.48 -25.69
C LYS A 50 9.96 -6.46 -24.28
N ILE A 51 9.98 -5.30 -23.62
CA ILE A 51 10.53 -5.14 -22.27
C ILE A 51 9.70 -5.93 -21.26
N VAL A 52 8.34 -5.87 -21.33
CA VAL A 52 7.46 -6.53 -20.35
C VAL A 52 6.85 -7.84 -20.84
N GLY A 53 7.05 -8.23 -22.11
CA GLY A 53 6.45 -9.44 -22.68
C GLY A 53 4.92 -9.39 -22.82
N THR A 54 4.31 -8.21 -22.73
CA THR A 54 2.85 -8.02 -22.83
C THR A 54 2.52 -6.63 -23.39
N ARG A 55 1.35 -6.51 -24.02
CA ARG A 55 0.79 -5.24 -24.52
C ARG A 55 0.00 -4.45 -23.46
N ARG A 56 -0.01 -4.88 -22.19
CA ARG A 56 -0.85 -4.27 -21.12
C ARG A 56 -0.11 -3.25 -20.28
N HIS A 57 0.86 -2.53 -20.84
CA HIS A 57 1.71 -1.57 -20.12
C HIS A 57 1.18 -0.12 -20.13
N GLN A 58 0.06 0.16 -20.78
CA GLN A 58 -0.52 1.51 -20.85
C GLN A 58 0.46 2.60 -21.32
N GLY A 59 1.46 2.26 -22.14
CA GLY A 59 2.46 3.18 -22.69
C GLY A 59 3.54 3.65 -21.70
N VAL A 60 3.64 3.02 -20.52
CA VAL A 60 4.66 3.37 -19.51
C VAL A 60 5.18 2.13 -18.82
N ILE A 61 6.52 2.05 -18.67
CA ILE A 61 7.21 1.05 -17.87
C ILE A 61 8.22 1.79 -16.99
N ALA A 62 8.29 1.43 -15.72
CA ALA A 62 9.32 1.90 -14.81
C ALA A 62 10.15 0.73 -14.27
N PHE A 63 11.45 0.89 -14.26
CA PHE A 63 12.35 0.06 -13.48
C PHE A 63 12.55 0.74 -12.14
N ALA A 64 12.29 -0.01 -11.06
CA ALA A 64 12.42 0.49 -9.72
C ALA A 64 13.02 -0.59 -8.82
N SER A 65 13.86 -0.18 -7.89
CA SER A 65 14.34 -1.06 -6.84
C SER A 65 13.19 -1.47 -5.93
N GLN A 66 13.24 -2.67 -5.39
CA GLN A 66 12.23 -3.12 -4.44
C GLN A 66 12.33 -2.26 -3.16
N LEU A 67 11.24 -1.63 -2.74
CA LEU A 67 11.21 -0.97 -1.44
C LEU A 67 11.39 -2.02 -0.35
N ALA A 68 12.31 -1.76 0.56
CA ALA A 68 12.41 -2.49 1.80
C ALA A 68 11.30 -1.99 2.74
N LEU A 69 10.05 -2.37 2.46
CA LEU A 69 8.98 -2.14 3.41
C LEU A 69 9.30 -2.87 4.72
N ALA A 70 9.03 -2.23 5.83
CA ALA A 70 9.21 -2.85 7.14
C ALA A 70 8.43 -4.18 7.19
N ARG A 71 9.12 -5.25 7.56
CA ARG A 71 8.53 -6.58 7.72
C ARG A 71 8.35 -6.95 9.19
N ASN A 72 8.95 -6.17 10.07
CA ASN A 72 8.89 -6.30 11.51
C ASN A 72 8.07 -5.13 12.08
N LEU A 73 7.05 -5.45 12.86
CA LEU A 73 6.14 -4.47 13.43
C LEU A 73 6.83 -3.58 14.47
N ASP A 74 7.71 -4.15 15.29
CA ASP A 74 8.42 -3.38 16.32
C ASP A 74 9.36 -2.36 15.70
N GLU A 75 10.17 -2.77 14.71
CA GLU A 75 11.05 -1.86 13.97
C GLU A 75 10.27 -0.73 13.28
N LEU A 76 9.09 -1.06 12.74
CA LEU A 76 8.22 -0.06 12.15
C LEU A 76 7.73 0.95 13.18
N LEU A 77 7.19 0.46 14.30
CA LEU A 77 6.62 1.32 15.35
C LEU A 77 7.68 2.23 15.98
N ASP A 78 8.89 1.72 16.14
CA ASP A 78 10.02 2.48 16.70
C ASP A 78 10.53 3.56 15.73
N ALA A 79 10.28 3.42 14.42
CA ALA A 79 10.69 4.38 13.39
C ALA A 79 9.63 5.45 13.07
N ILE A 80 8.40 5.30 13.56
CA ILE A 80 7.31 6.27 13.29
C ILE A 80 7.50 7.53 14.12
N GLU A 81 7.57 8.67 13.44
CA GLU A 81 7.51 9.99 14.07
C GLU A 81 6.05 10.44 14.21
N GLY A 82 5.55 10.53 15.44
CA GLY A 82 4.16 10.90 15.73
C GLY A 82 3.23 9.72 16.05
N PRO A 83 1.91 9.94 16.11
CA PRO A 83 0.96 8.90 16.47
C PRO A 83 0.80 7.87 15.34
N PRO A 84 1.08 6.57 15.57
CA PRO A 84 0.84 5.54 14.58
C PRO A 84 -0.65 5.35 14.29
N LEU A 85 -0.99 5.21 13.01
CA LEU A 85 -2.29 4.74 12.53
C LEU A 85 -2.09 3.39 11.85
N LEU A 86 -2.74 2.34 12.37
CA LEU A 86 -2.62 0.98 11.89
C LEU A 86 -3.96 0.44 11.43
N LEU A 87 -3.95 -0.46 10.46
CA LEU A 87 -5.12 -1.24 10.06
C LEU A 87 -4.86 -2.72 10.33
N ILE A 88 -5.71 -3.36 11.12
CA ILE A 88 -5.66 -4.79 11.43
C ILE A 88 -6.82 -5.46 10.70
N LEU A 89 -6.54 -6.48 9.89
CA LEU A 89 -7.54 -7.24 9.16
C LEU A 89 -7.51 -8.69 9.66
N ASP A 90 -8.53 -9.07 10.45
CA ASP A 90 -8.67 -10.44 10.95
C ASP A 90 -9.55 -11.26 10.01
N GLY A 91 -8.96 -12.11 9.19
CA GLY A 91 -9.69 -13.02 8.33
C GLY A 91 -9.96 -12.49 6.91
N ILE A 92 -9.11 -11.63 6.36
CA ILE A 92 -9.20 -11.17 4.97
C ILE A 92 -8.77 -12.28 4.00
N THR A 93 -9.70 -12.86 3.27
CA THR A 93 -9.47 -14.00 2.37
C THR A 93 -9.57 -13.66 0.89
N ASP A 94 -10.33 -12.63 0.52
CA ASP A 94 -10.44 -12.16 -0.85
C ASP A 94 -9.30 -11.17 -1.21
N PRO A 95 -8.49 -11.45 -2.26
CA PRO A 95 -7.45 -10.55 -2.71
C PRO A 95 -7.96 -9.20 -3.24
N HIS A 96 -9.21 -9.11 -3.72
CA HIS A 96 -9.81 -7.83 -4.12
C HIS A 96 -10.08 -6.95 -2.91
N ASN A 97 -10.62 -7.52 -1.83
CA ASN A 97 -10.88 -6.80 -0.60
C ASN A 97 -9.56 -6.37 0.07
N LEU A 98 -8.55 -7.24 0.11
CA LEU A 98 -7.21 -6.87 0.57
C LEU A 98 -6.65 -5.68 -0.22
N GLY A 99 -6.73 -5.73 -1.56
CA GLY A 99 -6.26 -4.64 -2.40
C GLY A 99 -7.02 -3.33 -2.17
N ALA A 100 -8.33 -3.40 -1.94
CA ALA A 100 -9.16 -2.24 -1.59
C ALA A 100 -8.77 -1.66 -0.22
N CYS A 101 -8.58 -2.49 0.79
CA CYS A 101 -8.13 -2.08 2.13
C CYS A 101 -6.75 -1.40 2.08
N LEU A 102 -5.79 -1.97 1.35
CA LEU A 102 -4.47 -1.35 1.17
C LEU A 102 -4.58 0.03 0.51
N ARG A 103 -5.42 0.17 -0.52
CA ARG A 103 -5.62 1.46 -1.18
C ARG A 103 -6.25 2.51 -0.27
N VAL A 104 -7.19 2.12 0.59
CA VAL A 104 -7.77 3.02 1.61
C VAL A 104 -6.71 3.35 2.66
N ALA A 105 -5.97 2.37 3.15
CA ALA A 105 -4.89 2.55 4.12
C ALA A 105 -3.84 3.58 3.63
N ASP A 106 -3.41 3.47 2.36
CA ASP A 106 -2.52 4.44 1.71
C ASP A 106 -3.15 5.84 1.67
N GLY A 107 -4.43 5.92 1.31
CA GLY A 107 -5.17 7.18 1.19
C GLY A 107 -5.37 7.93 2.51
N VAL A 108 -5.47 7.22 3.64
CA VAL A 108 -5.60 7.80 4.98
C VAL A 108 -4.26 7.93 5.70
N GLY A 109 -3.16 7.53 5.08
CA GLY A 109 -1.82 7.60 5.68
C GLY A 109 -1.59 6.57 6.77
N ALA A 110 -2.21 5.40 6.70
CA ALA A 110 -1.92 4.31 7.64
C ALA A 110 -0.48 3.82 7.48
N HIS A 111 0.20 3.60 8.61
CA HIS A 111 1.60 3.21 8.66
C HIS A 111 1.83 1.73 8.35
N ALA A 112 0.83 0.87 8.59
CA ALA A 112 0.86 -0.54 8.20
C ALA A 112 -0.53 -1.15 8.11
N VAL A 113 -0.62 -2.25 7.34
CA VAL A 113 -1.71 -3.24 7.39
C VAL A 113 -1.18 -4.51 8.01
N ILE A 114 -1.83 -4.97 9.09
CA ILE A 114 -1.43 -6.14 9.89
C ILE A 114 -2.45 -7.25 9.71
N VAL A 115 -2.00 -8.46 9.43
CA VAL A 115 -2.87 -9.63 9.22
C VAL A 115 -2.35 -10.87 9.94
N PRO A 116 -3.20 -11.81 10.36
CA PRO A 116 -2.76 -13.11 10.84
C PRO A 116 -2.23 -13.97 9.67
N LYS A 117 -1.13 -14.67 9.88
CA LYS A 117 -0.49 -15.51 8.87
C LYS A 117 -1.41 -16.58 8.29
N ASP A 118 -2.25 -17.20 9.13
CA ASP A 118 -3.01 -18.39 8.75
C ASP A 118 -4.43 -18.08 8.24
N ARG A 119 -4.91 -16.85 8.41
CA ARG A 119 -6.28 -16.43 8.02
C ARG A 119 -6.28 -15.20 7.13
N ALA A 120 -5.25 -15.01 6.35
CA ALA A 120 -5.17 -13.90 5.41
C ALA A 120 -4.64 -14.35 4.05
N VAL A 121 -5.23 -13.80 3.00
CA VAL A 121 -4.68 -13.93 1.66
C VAL A 121 -3.34 -13.18 1.59
N GLY A 122 -2.33 -13.83 1.00
CA GLY A 122 -1.05 -13.17 0.75
C GLY A 122 -1.17 -12.03 -0.25
N LEU A 123 -0.21 -11.11 -0.20
CA LEU A 123 -0.10 -10.02 -1.17
C LEU A 123 0.30 -10.58 -2.54
N ASN A 124 -0.70 -11.07 -3.27
CA ASN A 124 -0.55 -11.64 -4.61
C ASN A 124 -0.74 -10.59 -5.72
N ALA A 125 -0.55 -11.00 -6.98
CA ALA A 125 -0.67 -10.12 -8.14
C ALA A 125 -2.06 -9.46 -8.28
N THR A 126 -3.14 -10.13 -7.86
CA THR A 126 -4.50 -9.60 -7.88
C THR A 126 -4.66 -8.49 -6.85
N ALA A 127 -4.28 -8.74 -5.59
CA ALA A 127 -4.31 -7.74 -4.53
C ALA A 127 -3.45 -6.51 -4.87
N ALA A 128 -2.22 -6.72 -5.35
CA ALA A 128 -1.32 -5.65 -5.77
C ALA A 128 -1.91 -4.80 -6.91
N LYS A 129 -2.59 -5.43 -7.87
CA LYS A 129 -3.26 -4.71 -8.96
C LYS A 129 -4.42 -3.85 -8.46
N VAL A 130 -5.27 -4.38 -7.58
CA VAL A 130 -6.42 -3.66 -7.00
C VAL A 130 -5.94 -2.54 -6.07
N ALA A 131 -4.87 -2.77 -5.32
CA ALA A 131 -4.25 -1.77 -4.46
C ALA A 131 -3.72 -0.54 -5.23
N SER A 132 -3.56 -0.62 -6.55
CA SER A 132 -3.20 0.53 -7.41
C SER A 132 -1.93 1.27 -6.97
N GLY A 133 -0.92 0.55 -6.48
CA GLY A 133 0.36 1.08 -6.00
C GLY A 133 0.49 1.12 -4.47
N ALA A 134 -0.61 1.05 -3.72
CA ALA A 134 -0.56 1.04 -2.25
C ALA A 134 0.19 -0.17 -1.67
N ALA A 135 0.23 -1.29 -2.39
CA ALA A 135 1.04 -2.45 -2.03
C ALA A 135 2.56 -2.17 -2.04
N GLU A 136 2.98 -1.06 -2.62
CA GLU A 136 4.38 -0.64 -2.70
C GLU A 136 4.74 0.44 -1.67
N THR A 137 3.73 1.02 -1.01
CA THR A 137 3.88 2.16 -0.09
C THR A 137 3.47 1.81 1.33
N VAL A 138 2.46 0.95 1.51
CA VAL A 138 1.96 0.56 2.82
C VAL A 138 2.57 -0.79 3.22
N PRO A 139 3.32 -0.87 4.33
CA PRO A 139 3.82 -2.13 4.88
C PRO A 139 2.69 -3.12 5.14
N TYR A 140 2.82 -4.33 4.58
CA TYR A 140 1.92 -5.45 4.82
C TYR A 140 2.62 -6.44 5.74
N ILE A 141 2.21 -6.47 7.01
CA ILE A 141 2.87 -7.23 8.06
C ILE A 141 2.02 -8.44 8.45
N THR A 142 2.61 -9.63 8.34
CA THR A 142 1.97 -10.87 8.78
C THR A 142 2.45 -11.25 10.17
N VAL A 143 1.51 -11.52 11.08
CA VAL A 143 1.81 -11.94 12.46
C VAL A 143 1.30 -13.35 12.73
N THR A 144 2.03 -14.10 13.53
CA THR A 144 1.67 -15.50 13.86
C THR A 144 0.55 -15.59 14.88
N ASN A 145 0.43 -14.60 15.76
CA ASN A 145 -0.59 -14.56 16.82
C ASN A 145 -1.16 -13.15 16.95
N LEU A 146 -2.27 -12.91 16.27
CA LEU A 146 -2.90 -11.59 16.24
C LEU A 146 -3.33 -11.11 17.62
N ALA A 147 -3.88 -12.00 18.47
CA ALA A 147 -4.30 -11.64 19.81
C ALA A 147 -3.12 -11.21 20.72
N ARG A 148 -1.96 -11.83 20.54
CA ARG A 148 -0.73 -11.41 21.20
C ARG A 148 -0.27 -10.06 20.68
N THR A 149 -0.21 -9.87 19.38
CA THR A 149 0.18 -8.60 18.76
C THR A 149 -0.73 -7.45 19.22
N MET A 150 -2.05 -7.68 19.30
CA MET A 150 -3.00 -6.66 19.79
C MET A 150 -2.73 -6.30 21.26
N ARG A 151 -2.29 -7.24 22.11
CA ARG A 151 -1.89 -6.93 23.49
C ARG A 151 -0.60 -6.10 23.53
N GLU A 152 0.40 -6.47 22.72
CA GLU A 152 1.65 -5.72 22.59
C GLU A 152 1.41 -4.28 22.09
N LEU A 153 0.46 -4.08 21.18
CA LEU A 153 0.05 -2.74 20.73
C LEU A 153 -0.61 -1.93 21.88
N LYS A 154 -1.46 -2.56 22.70
CA LYS A 154 -2.02 -1.90 23.88
C LYS A 154 -0.96 -1.52 24.92
N GLU A 155 0.05 -2.35 25.12
CA GLU A 155 1.20 -2.06 26.00
C GLU A 155 2.04 -0.87 25.50
N ARG A 156 1.94 -0.53 24.22
CA ARG A 156 2.53 0.65 23.59
C ARG A 156 1.55 1.86 23.53
N ASP A 157 0.48 1.83 24.33
CA ASP A 157 -0.57 2.87 24.37
C ASP A 157 -1.27 3.12 23.03
N ILE A 158 -1.34 2.12 22.16
CA ILE A 158 -2.08 2.21 20.90
C ILE A 158 -3.53 1.78 21.14
N LEU A 159 -4.48 2.69 20.90
CA LEU A 159 -5.91 2.44 21.05
C LEU A 159 -6.39 1.45 19.98
N LEU A 160 -6.98 0.32 20.39
CA LEU A 160 -7.60 -0.62 19.46
C LEU A 160 -9.09 -0.31 19.31
N ILE A 161 -9.53 -0.04 18.09
CA ILE A 161 -10.92 0.26 17.73
C ILE A 161 -11.43 -0.89 16.86
N GLY A 162 -12.29 -1.72 17.41
CA GLY A 162 -12.92 -2.84 16.70
C GLY A 162 -14.17 -2.40 15.94
N THR A 163 -14.40 -2.98 14.77
CA THR A 163 -15.66 -2.85 14.04
C THR A 163 -16.58 -4.04 14.34
N SER A 164 -17.86 -3.79 14.54
CA SER A 164 -18.89 -4.80 14.76
C SER A 164 -20.23 -4.26 14.28
N ASP A 165 -21.11 -5.14 13.79
CA ASP A 165 -22.49 -4.79 13.42
C ASP A 165 -23.31 -4.39 14.65
N ASP A 166 -22.96 -4.90 15.84
CA ASP A 166 -23.58 -4.59 17.12
C ASP A 166 -22.90 -3.43 17.87
N ALA A 167 -22.09 -2.61 17.18
CA ALA A 167 -21.41 -1.51 17.83
C ALA A 167 -22.37 -0.38 18.25
N ASP A 168 -22.25 0.08 19.51
CA ASP A 168 -23.06 1.18 20.05
C ASP A 168 -22.72 2.55 19.45
N ARG A 169 -21.57 2.69 18.77
CA ARG A 169 -21.07 3.95 18.22
C ARG A 169 -20.64 3.79 16.77
N GLY A 170 -20.87 4.84 15.99
CA GLY A 170 -20.38 4.91 14.62
C GLY A 170 -18.86 5.18 14.56
N LEU A 171 -18.22 4.79 13.44
CA LEU A 171 -16.78 4.99 13.22
C LEU A 171 -16.35 6.46 13.39
N TYR A 172 -17.19 7.40 12.98
CA TYR A 172 -16.90 8.84 13.06
C TYR A 172 -16.98 9.42 14.48
N GLU A 173 -17.43 8.63 15.45
CA GLU A 173 -17.45 9.00 16.86
C GLU A 173 -16.21 8.48 17.61
N ALA A 174 -15.40 7.68 16.95
CA ALA A 174 -14.15 7.16 17.50
C ALA A 174 -13.04 8.22 17.42
N ASP A 175 -12.22 8.28 18.47
CA ASP A 175 -11.10 9.21 18.54
C ASP A 175 -9.84 8.60 17.89
N PHE A 176 -9.45 9.16 16.77
CA PHE A 176 -8.21 8.83 16.04
C PHE A 176 -7.14 9.91 16.17
N SER A 177 -7.26 10.84 17.13
CA SER A 177 -6.28 11.93 17.31
C SER A 177 -4.94 11.45 17.88
N GLY A 178 -4.93 10.31 18.54
CA GLY A 178 -3.76 9.67 19.11
C GLY A 178 -3.36 8.38 18.36
N PRO A 179 -2.38 7.62 18.93
CA PRO A 179 -2.01 6.30 18.45
C PRO A 179 -3.21 5.36 18.36
N ALA A 180 -3.51 4.84 17.16
CA ALA A 180 -4.71 4.02 16.97
C ALA A 180 -4.51 2.87 15.98
N ALA A 181 -5.22 1.78 16.18
CA ALA A 181 -5.34 0.68 15.26
C ALA A 181 -6.83 0.32 15.05
N LEU A 182 -7.30 0.46 13.82
CA LEU A 182 -8.63 0.00 13.43
C LEU A 182 -8.56 -1.51 13.18
N VAL A 183 -9.44 -2.26 13.84
CA VAL A 183 -9.53 -3.73 13.72
C VAL A 183 -10.81 -4.07 12.99
N MET A 184 -10.67 -4.65 11.81
CA MET A 184 -11.77 -5.16 11.00
C MET A 184 -11.83 -6.68 11.11
N GLY A 185 -13.02 -7.22 11.37
CA GLY A 185 -13.28 -8.65 11.49
C GLY A 185 -13.29 -9.39 10.16
N SER A 186 -13.58 -10.70 10.22
CA SER A 186 -13.63 -11.58 9.05
C SER A 186 -14.77 -11.21 8.10
N GLU A 187 -14.56 -11.53 6.82
CA GLU A 187 -15.61 -11.42 5.80
C GLU A 187 -16.64 -12.56 6.00
N GLY A 188 -17.90 -12.21 6.19
CA GLY A 188 -19.02 -13.16 6.11
C GLY A 188 -19.37 -13.93 7.38
N GLU A 189 -19.10 -13.39 8.57
CA GLU A 189 -19.76 -13.81 9.82
C GLU A 189 -20.76 -12.79 10.28
#